data_ddf6f9582989e68ba6d67fd43ba855ca
#
_entry.id   ddf6f9582989e68ba6d67fd43ba855ca
#
_cell.length_a   1.000
_cell.length_b   1.000
_cell.length_c   1.000
_cell.angle_alpha   90.00
_cell.angle_beta   90.00
_cell.angle_gamma   90.00
#
_symmetry.space_group_name_H-M   'P 1'
#
loop_
_entity.id
_entity.type
_entity.pdbx_description
1 polymer ?
#
loop_
_entity_poly.entity_id
_entity_poly.type
_entity_poly.pdbx_seq_one_letter_code
_entity_poly.pdbx_strand_id
1 'polypeptide(L)'
;MYKRQLIKHIAEGPAAAYNHCAEISLKRIYRSQDVLDIELAGFRIISTLLELMVDAVTLPGKEKAYSELLTNRVSDQYNIKSPVLYERIQAVLDYISGMTDVFALDLYRKINGNSLPAV
;
A
#
# COMPACT_ATOMS: atom_id res chain seq x y z
N MET A 1 -10.78 -14.87 13.89
CA MET A 1 -11.35 -14.95 15.26
C MET A 1 -11.24 -16.33 15.89
N TYR A 2 -11.50 -17.41 15.15
CA TYR A 2 -11.44 -18.81 15.67
C TYR A 2 -10.05 -19.28 16.11
N LYS A 3 -8.96 -18.89 15.45
CA LYS A 3 -7.59 -19.32 15.80
C LYS A 3 -7.15 -18.93 17.22
N ARG A 4 -7.54 -17.75 17.72
CA ARG A 4 -7.20 -17.31 19.09
C ARG A 4 -7.95 -18.06 20.17
N GLN A 5 -9.15 -18.59 19.90
CA GLN A 5 -9.94 -19.35 20.85
C GLN A 5 -9.40 -20.78 21.01
N LEU A 6 -8.99 -21.41 19.90
CA LEU A 6 -8.36 -22.73 19.92
C LEU A 6 -7.07 -22.75 20.77
N ILE A 7 -6.25 -21.71 20.69
CA ILE A 7 -4.99 -21.62 21.46
C ILE A 7 -5.25 -21.47 22.97
N LYS A 8 -6.33 -20.81 23.38
CA LYS A 8 -6.71 -20.65 24.80
C LYS A 8 -7.13 -21.96 25.48
N HIS A 9 -7.51 -22.97 24.72
CA HIS A 9 -7.99 -24.27 25.23
C HIS A 9 -6.97 -25.40 25.07
N ILE A 10 -5.77 -25.10 24.60
CA ILE A 10 -4.67 -26.07 24.48
C ILE A 10 -4.03 -26.28 25.85
N ALA A 11 -3.61 -27.53 26.14
CA ALA A 11 -2.87 -27.86 27.35
C ALA A 11 -1.63 -26.96 27.54
N GLU A 12 -1.22 -26.73 28.80
CA GLU A 12 -0.15 -25.78 29.17
C GLU A 12 1.15 -25.92 28.37
N GLY A 13 1.60 -27.15 28.11
CA GLY A 13 2.84 -27.42 27.37
C GLY A 13 2.82 -26.90 25.93
N PRO A 14 1.83 -27.27 25.09
CA PRO A 14 1.69 -26.74 23.74
C PRO A 14 1.42 -25.23 23.69
N ALA A 15 0.67 -24.68 24.67
CA ALA A 15 0.43 -23.24 24.76
C ALA A 15 1.73 -22.46 25.06
N ALA A 16 2.59 -22.98 25.94
CA ALA A 16 3.89 -22.40 26.24
C ALA A 16 4.81 -22.40 25.01
N ALA A 17 4.86 -23.50 24.27
CA ALA A 17 5.62 -23.60 23.02
C ALA A 17 5.14 -22.62 21.97
N TYR A 18 3.82 -22.48 21.79
CA TYR A 18 3.24 -21.50 20.87
C TYR A 18 3.62 -20.07 21.25
N ASN A 19 3.46 -19.71 22.53
CA ASN A 19 3.80 -18.37 23.03
C ASN A 19 5.29 -18.06 22.85
N HIS A 20 6.16 -19.05 23.08
CA HIS A 20 7.60 -18.90 22.87
C HIS A 20 7.93 -18.68 21.39
N CYS A 21 7.33 -19.45 20.47
CA CYS A 21 7.49 -19.25 19.05
C CYS A 21 6.98 -17.86 18.60
N ALA A 22 5.83 -17.43 19.13
CA ALA A 22 5.26 -16.12 18.82
C ALA A 22 6.17 -14.97 19.30
N GLU A 23 6.76 -15.11 20.48
CA GLU A 23 7.70 -14.13 21.02
C GLU A 23 9.00 -14.04 20.21
N ILE A 24 9.58 -15.17 19.83
CA ILE A 24 10.78 -15.22 18.97
C ILE A 24 10.47 -14.63 17.60
N SER A 25 9.34 -14.99 16.99
CA SER A 25 8.91 -14.43 15.72
C SER A 25 8.82 -12.92 15.76
N LEU A 26 8.16 -12.39 16.79
CA LEU A 26 7.99 -10.95 16.96
C LEU A 26 9.34 -10.22 17.13
N LYS A 27 10.22 -10.75 17.97
CA LYS A 27 11.47 -10.09 18.34
C LYS A 27 12.58 -10.25 17.29
N ARG A 28 12.66 -11.40 16.61
CA ARG A 28 13.78 -11.72 15.74
C ARG A 28 13.48 -11.71 14.26
N ILE A 29 12.23 -11.98 13.86
CA ILE A 29 11.80 -12.01 12.46
C ILE A 29 11.14 -10.70 12.08
N TYR A 30 10.01 -10.38 12.69
CA TYR A 30 9.23 -9.19 12.34
C TYR A 30 9.89 -7.86 12.71
N ARG A 31 10.86 -7.86 13.61
CA ARG A 31 11.69 -6.69 13.96
C ARG A 31 13.11 -6.78 13.45
N SER A 32 13.39 -7.69 12.51
CA SER A 32 14.67 -7.68 11.81
C SER A 32 14.83 -6.40 10.98
N GLN A 33 16.05 -5.92 10.81
CA GLN A 33 16.33 -4.68 10.10
C GLN A 33 15.79 -4.73 8.67
N ASP A 34 15.97 -5.86 7.98
CA ASP A 34 15.48 -6.02 6.60
C ASP A 34 13.97 -5.88 6.48
N VAL A 35 13.20 -6.42 7.45
CA VAL A 35 11.75 -6.31 7.49
C VAL A 35 11.32 -4.88 7.78
N LEU A 36 11.98 -4.21 8.74
CA LEU A 36 11.70 -2.82 9.08
C LEU A 36 11.98 -1.89 7.89
N ASP A 37 13.05 -2.11 7.15
CA ASP A 37 13.38 -1.32 5.96
C ASP A 37 12.30 -1.47 4.87
N ILE A 38 11.79 -2.69 4.66
CA ILE A 38 10.69 -2.95 3.72
C ILE A 38 9.40 -2.28 4.19
N GLU A 39 9.06 -2.34 5.48
CA GLU A 39 7.89 -1.68 6.05
C GLU A 39 7.95 -0.16 5.90
N LEU A 40 9.10 0.44 6.22
CA LEU A 40 9.33 1.88 6.07
C LEU A 40 9.21 2.32 4.60
N ALA A 41 9.82 1.58 3.69
CA ALA A 41 9.74 1.84 2.26
C ALA A 41 8.30 1.72 1.76
N GLY A 42 7.60 0.65 2.13
CA GLY A 42 6.20 0.41 1.76
C GLY A 42 5.27 1.51 2.26
N PHE A 43 5.43 1.91 3.52
CA PHE A 43 4.67 3.04 4.08
C PHE A 43 4.87 4.33 3.27
N ARG A 44 6.13 4.66 2.95
CA ARG A 44 6.45 5.86 2.17
C ARG A 44 5.89 5.80 0.76
N ILE A 45 6.01 4.66 0.09
CA ILE A 45 5.50 4.46 -1.28
C ILE A 45 3.99 4.65 -1.32
N ILE A 46 3.26 3.94 -0.48
CA ILE A 46 1.78 3.98 -0.46
C ILE A 46 1.27 5.37 -0.06
N SER A 47 1.85 5.98 0.97
CA SER A 47 1.45 7.34 1.40
C SER A 47 1.65 8.36 0.27
N THR A 48 2.80 8.33 -0.41
CA THR A 48 3.08 9.25 -1.51
C THR A 48 2.13 9.04 -2.69
N LEU A 49 1.87 7.79 -3.07
CA LEU A 49 0.94 7.49 -4.16
C LEU A 49 -0.49 7.93 -3.81
N LEU A 50 -0.94 7.70 -2.57
CA LEU A 50 -2.26 8.15 -2.11
C LEU A 50 -2.37 9.68 -2.14
N GLU A 51 -1.43 10.40 -1.57
CA GLU A 51 -1.42 11.87 -1.55
C GLU A 51 -1.51 12.44 -2.97
N LEU A 52 -0.61 12.03 -3.85
CA LEU A 52 -0.55 12.53 -5.21
C LEU A 52 -1.82 12.22 -6.02
N MET A 53 -2.31 11.00 -5.91
CA MET A 53 -3.50 10.57 -6.66
C MET A 53 -4.80 11.17 -6.12
N VAL A 54 -4.94 11.27 -4.81
CA VAL A 54 -6.12 11.91 -4.19
C VAL A 54 -6.14 13.40 -4.50
N ASP A 55 -5.01 14.09 -4.42
CA ASP A 55 -4.90 15.50 -4.79
C ASP A 55 -5.23 15.71 -6.27
N ALA A 56 -4.79 14.84 -7.14
CA ALA A 56 -5.08 14.90 -8.57
C ALA A 56 -6.58 14.83 -8.89
N VAL A 57 -7.36 14.09 -8.11
CA VAL A 57 -8.81 13.93 -8.33
C VAL A 57 -9.68 14.90 -7.52
N THR A 58 -9.13 15.49 -6.45
CA THR A 58 -9.86 16.39 -5.56
C THR A 58 -9.63 17.87 -5.86
N LEU A 59 -8.43 18.23 -6.27
CA LEU A 59 -7.97 19.62 -6.48
C LEU A 59 -7.53 19.87 -7.94
N PRO A 60 -8.42 19.75 -8.94
CA PRO A 60 -8.06 19.79 -10.35
C PRO A 60 -7.50 21.14 -10.84
N GLY A 61 -7.42 22.16 -9.98
CA GLY A 61 -6.95 23.50 -10.35
C GLY A 61 -5.51 23.82 -10.01
N LYS A 62 -4.87 23.06 -9.10
CA LYS A 62 -3.58 23.47 -8.51
C LYS A 62 -2.36 23.10 -9.36
N GLU A 63 -2.42 22.02 -10.12
CA GLU A 63 -1.42 21.59 -11.11
C GLU A 63 -2.13 20.74 -12.16
N LYS A 64 -3.00 21.39 -12.94
CA LYS A 64 -3.90 20.70 -13.86
C LYS A 64 -3.17 19.76 -14.83
N ALA A 65 -2.07 20.20 -15.41
CA ALA A 65 -1.32 19.37 -16.35
C ALA A 65 -0.72 18.12 -15.68
N TYR A 66 -0.17 18.25 -14.47
CA TYR A 66 0.37 17.13 -13.72
C TYR A 66 -0.72 16.17 -13.24
N SER A 67 -1.84 16.71 -12.77
CA SER A 67 -3.01 15.93 -12.38
C SER A 67 -3.59 15.13 -13.55
N GLU A 68 -3.64 15.71 -14.74
CA GLU A 68 -4.06 15.02 -15.97
C GLU A 68 -3.11 13.88 -16.35
N LEU A 69 -1.79 14.08 -16.21
CA LEU A 69 -0.80 13.02 -16.44
C LEU A 69 -0.98 11.85 -15.49
N LEU A 70 -1.19 12.13 -14.20
CA LEU A 70 -1.43 11.09 -13.19
C LEU A 70 -2.74 10.33 -13.45
N THR A 71 -3.82 11.03 -13.73
CA THR A 71 -5.12 10.41 -14.00
C THR A 71 -5.13 9.60 -15.28
N ASN A 72 -4.41 10.05 -16.31
CA ASN A 72 -4.26 9.30 -17.57
C ASN A 72 -3.39 8.04 -17.42
N ARG A 73 -2.64 7.92 -16.35
CA ARG A 73 -1.87 6.71 -16.02
C ARG A 73 -2.74 5.60 -15.45
N VAL A 74 -3.92 5.94 -14.93
CA VAL A 74 -4.88 4.98 -14.37
C VAL A 74 -5.62 4.27 -15.50
N SER A 75 -5.78 2.95 -15.36
CA SER A 75 -6.53 2.14 -16.33
C SER A 75 -8.00 2.56 -16.40
N ASP A 76 -8.59 2.50 -17.60
CA ASP A 76 -9.99 2.86 -17.86
C ASP A 76 -11.03 2.01 -17.09
N GLN A 77 -10.60 0.89 -16.51
CA GLN A 77 -11.48 0.07 -15.65
C GLN A 77 -11.90 0.78 -14.35
N TYR A 78 -11.16 1.82 -13.94
CA TYR A 78 -11.45 2.61 -12.75
C TYR A 78 -12.12 3.92 -13.14
N ASN A 79 -13.24 4.26 -12.50
CA ASN A 79 -14.04 5.45 -12.82
C ASN A 79 -13.44 6.74 -12.23
N ILE A 80 -12.19 7.03 -12.56
CA ILE A 80 -11.44 8.17 -12.02
C ILE A 80 -11.94 9.53 -12.55
N LYS A 81 -12.70 9.53 -13.62
CA LYS A 81 -13.27 10.75 -14.27
C LYS A 81 -14.75 10.97 -13.92
N SER A 82 -15.29 10.26 -12.93
CA SER A 82 -16.68 10.46 -12.49
C SER A 82 -16.94 11.90 -12.06
N PRO A 83 -18.14 12.44 -12.33
CA PRO A 83 -18.55 13.73 -11.79
C PRO A 83 -18.70 13.72 -10.26
N VAL A 84 -18.90 12.54 -9.65
CA VAL A 84 -19.07 12.37 -8.22
C VAL A 84 -17.72 12.22 -7.54
N LEU A 85 -17.42 13.12 -6.58
CA LEU A 85 -16.13 13.11 -5.86
C LEU A 85 -15.84 11.79 -5.15
N TYR A 86 -16.86 11.22 -4.50
CA TYR A 86 -16.73 9.94 -3.80
C TYR A 86 -16.26 8.81 -4.72
N GLU A 87 -16.84 8.73 -5.91
CA GLU A 87 -16.46 7.71 -6.91
C GLU A 87 -15.02 7.88 -7.40
N ARG A 88 -14.57 9.13 -7.58
CA ARG A 88 -13.17 9.40 -7.94
C ARG A 88 -12.19 8.95 -6.87
N ILE A 89 -12.48 9.27 -5.60
CA ILE A 89 -11.64 8.85 -4.47
C ILE A 89 -11.65 7.31 -4.36
N GLN A 90 -12.83 6.68 -4.48
CA GLN A 90 -12.94 5.23 -4.45
C GLN A 90 -12.14 4.58 -5.59
N ALA A 91 -12.19 5.14 -6.79
CA ALA A 91 -11.41 4.65 -7.93
C ALA A 91 -9.89 4.73 -7.67
N VAL A 92 -9.40 5.77 -7.01
CA VAL A 92 -8.00 5.88 -6.60
C VAL A 92 -7.64 4.79 -5.58
N LEU A 93 -8.48 4.59 -4.57
CA LEU A 93 -8.26 3.56 -3.55
C LEU A 93 -8.23 2.16 -4.16
N ASP A 94 -9.16 1.86 -5.05
CA ASP A 94 -9.24 0.58 -5.75
C ASP A 94 -8.00 0.36 -6.65
N TYR A 95 -7.56 1.40 -7.36
CA TYR A 95 -6.36 1.34 -8.18
C TYR A 95 -5.10 1.05 -7.35
N ILE A 96 -4.89 1.76 -6.25
CA ILE A 96 -3.70 1.59 -5.40
C ILE A 96 -3.74 0.25 -4.67
N SER A 97 -4.90 -0.15 -4.13
CA SER A 97 -5.05 -1.44 -3.42
C SER A 97 -4.91 -2.66 -4.33
N GLY A 98 -5.18 -2.51 -5.63
CA GLY A 98 -5.00 -3.55 -6.63
C GLY A 98 -3.57 -3.70 -7.15
N MET A 99 -2.64 -2.83 -6.75
CA MET A 99 -1.24 -2.91 -7.18
C MET A 99 -0.50 -4.06 -6.51
N THR A 100 0.43 -4.67 -7.25
CA THR A 100 1.47 -5.51 -6.65
C THR A 100 2.57 -4.62 -6.07
N ASP A 101 3.35 -5.15 -5.12
CA ASP A 101 4.46 -4.41 -4.51
C ASP A 101 5.48 -3.92 -5.55
N VAL A 102 5.78 -4.76 -6.53
CA VAL A 102 6.71 -4.42 -7.63
C VAL A 102 6.16 -3.29 -8.49
N PHE A 103 4.85 -3.32 -8.80
CA PHE A 103 4.21 -2.28 -9.60
C PHE A 103 4.16 -0.95 -8.84
N ALA A 104 3.81 -0.97 -7.57
CA ALA A 104 3.77 0.22 -6.73
C ALA A 104 5.16 0.88 -6.60
N LEU A 105 6.21 0.08 -6.40
CA LEU A 105 7.58 0.55 -6.35
C LEU A 105 8.04 1.15 -7.69
N ASP A 106 7.73 0.50 -8.81
CA ASP A 106 8.07 0.99 -10.15
C ASP A 106 7.35 2.31 -10.46
N LEU A 107 6.06 2.39 -10.16
CA LEU A 107 5.27 3.62 -10.33
C LEU A 107 5.82 4.75 -9.46
N TYR A 108 6.11 4.47 -8.18
CA TYR A 108 6.71 5.44 -7.27
C TYR A 108 8.05 5.98 -7.79
N ARG A 109 8.93 5.12 -8.29
CA ARG A 109 10.22 5.52 -8.88
C ARG A 109 10.03 6.39 -10.11
N LYS A 110 9.09 6.05 -11.00
CA LYS A 110 8.78 6.83 -12.20
C LYS A 110 8.22 8.21 -11.88
N ILE A 111 7.27 8.29 -10.93
CA ILE A 111 6.68 9.56 -10.51
C ILE A 111 7.73 10.49 -9.88
N ASN A 112 8.65 9.94 -9.09
CA ASN A 112 9.72 10.72 -8.45
C ASN A 112 10.95 10.96 -9.35
N GLY A 113 10.93 10.50 -10.60
CA GLY A 113 12.05 10.68 -11.53
C GLY A 113 13.28 9.80 -11.24
N ASN A 114 13.16 8.82 -10.35
CA ASN A 114 14.25 7.91 -9.97
C ASN A 114 14.43 6.76 -10.97
N SER A 115 13.50 6.59 -11.90
CA SER A 115 13.57 5.61 -12.97
C SER A 115 12.81 6.17 -14.17
N LEU A 116 13.48 6.21 -15.32
CA LEU A 116 12.85 6.57 -16.59
C LEU A 116 12.60 5.31 -17.41
N PRO A 117 11.54 5.28 -18.24
CA PRO A 117 11.35 4.19 -19.16
C PRO A 117 12.55 4.08 -20.09
N ALA A 118 13.02 2.85 -20.33
CA ALA A 118 14.04 2.61 -21.35
C ALA A 118 13.47 3.02 -22.71
N VAL A 119 14.21 3.86 -23.39
CA VAL A 119 13.86 4.33 -24.75
C VAL A 119 14.34 3.28 -25.75
#